data_25f225dde4a610b59a75aff8cfb88654
#
_entry.id   25f225dde4a610b59a75aff8cfb88654
#
_cell.length_a   1.000
_cell.length_b   1.000
_cell.length_c   1.000
_cell.angle_alpha   90.00
_cell.angle_beta   90.00
_cell.angle_gamma   90.00
#
_symmetry.space_group_name_H-M   'P 1'
#
loop_
_entity.id
_entity.type
_entity.pdbx_description
1 polymer ?
#
loop_
_entity_poly.entity_id
_entity_poly.type
_entity_poly.pdbx_seq_one_letter_code
_entity_poly.pdbx_strand_id
1 'polypeptide(L)'
;MVKHCQDGEEWWCLPGGALEAEETPEQGALRELREECNVDGEVVRQTSYASTHDDLPHSFLVDIGEQNPSLGYDPEVAEGKQTPALVDMRWLRLSEIPERDRTFLWAAGLLAVESFYSEVESWGSDTSYPRGETPR
;
A
#
# COMPACT_ATOMS: atom_id res chain seq x y z
N MET A 1 1.81 -3.77 4.83
CA MET A 1 0.85 -4.03 3.74
C MET A 1 -0.37 -4.74 4.30
N VAL A 2 -1.49 -4.59 3.67
CA VAL A 2 -2.73 -5.30 3.98
C VAL A 2 -2.99 -6.36 2.92
N LYS A 3 -3.59 -7.46 3.30
CA LYS A 3 -3.97 -8.54 2.38
C LYS A 3 -5.48 -8.53 2.18
N HIS A 4 -5.89 -8.46 0.95
CA HIS A 4 -7.27 -8.59 0.53
C HIS A 4 -7.56 -10.00 0.01
N CYS A 5 -8.80 -10.42 0.15
CA CYS A 5 -9.34 -11.66 -0.43
C CYS A 5 -10.68 -11.38 -1.11
N GLN A 6 -10.81 -11.80 -2.36
CA GLN A 6 -12.08 -11.76 -3.10
C GLN A 6 -12.17 -12.97 -4.02
N ASP A 7 -13.30 -13.64 -3.98
CA ASP A 7 -13.60 -14.81 -4.84
C ASP A 7 -12.53 -15.93 -4.76
N GLY A 8 -11.88 -16.05 -3.60
CA GLY A 8 -10.82 -17.04 -3.35
C GLY A 8 -9.43 -16.61 -3.80
N GLU A 9 -9.28 -15.43 -4.38
CA GLU A 9 -7.98 -14.85 -4.70
C GLU A 9 -7.52 -13.90 -3.60
N GLU A 10 -6.24 -13.95 -3.26
CA GLU A 10 -5.60 -13.08 -2.26
C GLU A 10 -4.46 -12.28 -2.89
N TRP A 11 -4.30 -11.04 -2.43
CA TRP A 11 -3.16 -10.19 -2.83
C TRP A 11 -2.80 -9.20 -1.73
N TRP A 12 -1.53 -8.75 -1.75
CA TRP A 12 -1.01 -7.71 -0.88
C TRP A 12 -1.08 -6.34 -1.57
N CYS A 13 -1.51 -5.33 -0.84
CA CYS A 13 -1.44 -3.95 -1.30
C CYS A 13 -1.10 -2.99 -0.14
N LEU A 14 -0.83 -1.74 -0.49
CA LEU A 14 -0.76 -0.67 0.50
C LEU A 14 -2.16 -0.41 1.08
N PRO A 15 -2.25 0.00 2.37
CA PRO A 15 -3.51 0.49 2.90
C PRO A 15 -4.05 1.63 2.04
N GLY A 16 -5.34 1.61 1.76
CA GLY A 16 -5.98 2.65 0.96
C GLY A 16 -7.31 2.21 0.36
N GLY A 17 -8.02 3.17 -0.20
CA GLY A 17 -9.33 2.96 -0.79
C GLY A 17 -9.82 4.19 -1.57
N ALA A 18 -11.10 4.24 -1.83
CA ALA A 18 -11.74 5.34 -2.53
C ALA A 18 -11.89 6.57 -1.63
N LEU A 19 -11.84 7.76 -2.22
CA LEU A 19 -12.13 9.00 -1.52
C LEU A 19 -13.63 9.11 -1.22
N GLU A 20 -13.93 9.59 -0.03
CA GLU A 20 -15.28 10.01 0.32
C GLU A 20 -15.59 11.41 -0.24
N ALA A 21 -16.88 11.78 -0.24
CA ALA A 21 -17.31 13.09 -0.68
C ALA A 21 -16.63 14.21 0.13
N GLU A 22 -16.09 15.19 -0.55
CA GLU A 22 -15.39 16.36 0.03
C GLU A 22 -14.08 16.03 0.78
N GLU A 23 -13.61 14.80 0.70
CA GLU A 23 -12.35 14.36 1.32
C GLU A 23 -11.15 14.70 0.42
N THR A 24 -10.09 15.23 0.99
CA THR A 24 -8.82 15.37 0.26
C THR A 24 -8.09 14.04 0.18
N PRO A 25 -7.21 13.82 -0.81
CA PRO A 25 -6.43 12.59 -0.91
C PRO A 25 -5.63 12.25 0.36
N GLU A 26 -5.07 13.26 1.03
CA GLU A 26 -4.35 13.08 2.30
C GLU A 26 -5.28 12.61 3.42
N GLN A 27 -6.47 13.21 3.52
CA GLN A 27 -7.48 12.82 4.51
C GLN A 27 -7.93 11.37 4.27
N GLY A 28 -8.18 11.01 3.01
CA GLY A 28 -8.53 9.65 2.63
C GLY A 28 -7.46 8.64 3.00
N ALA A 29 -6.20 8.93 2.69
CA ALA A 29 -5.09 8.06 3.05
C ALA A 29 -4.98 7.83 4.56
N LEU A 30 -5.15 8.87 5.38
CA LEU A 30 -5.12 8.75 6.84
C LEU A 30 -6.33 8.02 7.40
N ARG A 31 -7.52 8.23 6.82
CA ARG A 31 -8.74 7.50 7.20
C ARG A 31 -8.58 6.01 6.93
N GLU A 32 -8.18 5.65 5.72
CA GLU A 32 -7.96 4.24 5.32
C GLU A 32 -6.89 3.57 6.22
N LEU A 33 -5.80 4.27 6.52
CA LEU A 33 -4.77 3.76 7.42
C LEU A 33 -5.33 3.46 8.82
N ARG A 34 -6.20 4.32 9.34
CA ARG A 34 -6.86 4.09 10.62
C ARG A 34 -7.84 2.92 10.57
N GLU A 35 -8.65 2.84 9.51
CA GLU A 35 -9.64 1.78 9.33
C GLU A 35 -8.98 0.41 9.13
N GLU A 36 -8.01 0.31 8.26
CA GLU A 36 -7.38 -0.95 7.88
C GLU A 36 -6.27 -1.41 8.81
N CYS A 37 -5.57 -0.49 9.48
CA CYS A 37 -4.38 -0.77 10.29
C CYS A 37 -4.47 -0.34 11.75
N ASN A 38 -5.56 0.30 12.20
CA ASN A 38 -5.76 0.81 13.55
C ASN A 38 -4.63 1.73 14.05
N VAL A 39 -4.08 2.55 13.19
CA VAL A 39 -3.08 3.55 13.54
C VAL A 39 -3.44 4.93 13.01
N ASP A 40 -3.03 5.95 13.74
CA ASP A 40 -3.03 7.32 13.28
C ASP A 40 -1.67 7.67 12.71
N GLY A 41 -1.63 8.61 11.75
CA GLY A 41 -0.39 9.00 11.15
C GLY A 41 -0.36 10.48 10.75
N GLU A 42 0.83 10.94 10.41
CA GLU A 42 1.05 12.27 9.83
C GLU A 42 1.67 12.11 8.44
N VAL A 43 1.11 12.79 7.45
CA VAL A 43 1.64 12.76 6.09
C VAL A 43 2.99 13.49 6.06
N VAL A 44 4.04 12.77 5.69
CA VAL A 44 5.38 13.34 5.49
C VAL A 44 5.46 14.02 4.13
N ARG A 45 5.03 13.32 3.08
CA ARG A 45 4.97 13.83 1.71
C ARG A 45 4.18 12.90 0.79
N GLN A 46 3.76 13.43 -0.34
CA GLN A 46 3.24 12.62 -1.44
C GLN A 46 4.41 11.92 -2.15
N THR A 47 4.25 10.64 -2.47
CA THR A 47 5.25 9.82 -3.18
C THR A 47 4.90 9.58 -4.63
N SER A 48 3.62 9.43 -4.96
CA SER A 48 3.18 9.36 -6.35
C SER A 48 3.24 10.76 -7.00
N TYR A 49 3.73 10.81 -8.23
CA TYR A 49 3.62 12.05 -9.00
C TYR A 49 2.16 12.24 -9.40
N ALA A 50 1.62 13.42 -9.08
CA ALA A 50 0.33 13.81 -9.60
C ALA A 50 0.42 13.82 -11.13
N SER A 51 -0.23 12.86 -11.78
CA SER A 51 -0.49 12.93 -13.20
C SER A 51 -1.60 13.94 -13.40
N THR A 52 -1.63 14.59 -14.58
CA THR A 52 -2.73 15.45 -14.98
C THR A 52 -4.03 14.67 -15.25
N HIS A 53 -4.04 13.37 -15.00
CA HIS A 53 -5.20 12.50 -15.06
C HIS A 53 -5.69 12.23 -13.65
N ASP A 54 -6.91 12.64 -13.35
CA ASP A 54 -7.57 12.49 -12.05
C ASP A 54 -7.81 11.02 -11.63
N ASP A 55 -7.50 10.07 -12.51
CA ASP A 55 -7.76 8.63 -12.30
C ASP A 55 -6.60 7.86 -11.65
N LEU A 56 -5.45 8.50 -11.39
CA LEU A 56 -4.31 7.81 -10.76
C LEU A 56 -4.38 7.93 -9.24
N PRO A 57 -4.11 6.82 -8.52
CA PRO A 57 -4.14 6.84 -7.07
C PRO A 57 -3.06 7.77 -6.52
N HIS A 58 -3.44 8.58 -5.54
CA HIS A 58 -2.51 9.37 -4.74
C HIS A 58 -1.88 8.47 -3.69
N SER A 59 -0.56 8.54 -3.54
CA SER A 59 0.18 7.79 -2.53
C SER A 59 1.04 8.70 -1.67
N PHE A 60 1.13 8.37 -0.39
CA PHE A 60 1.79 9.21 0.61
C PHE A 60 2.71 8.38 1.48
N LEU A 61 3.84 8.97 1.86
CA LEU A 61 4.65 8.50 2.97
C LEU A 61 4.05 9.07 4.25
N VAL A 62 3.75 8.18 5.19
CA VAL A 62 3.09 8.53 6.45
C VAL A 62 3.96 8.07 7.61
N ASP A 63 4.18 8.95 8.57
CA ASP A 63 4.81 8.61 9.84
C ASP A 63 3.73 8.21 10.85
N ILE A 64 3.85 7.02 11.40
CA ILE A 64 2.94 6.48 12.43
C ILE A 64 3.56 6.47 13.83
N GLY A 65 4.79 7.01 13.98
CA GLY A 65 5.51 7.00 15.25
C GLY A 65 5.80 5.58 15.75
N GLU A 66 5.66 5.37 17.07
CA GLU A 66 5.93 4.08 17.73
C GLU A 66 4.68 3.17 17.83
N GLN A 67 3.61 3.48 17.10
CA GLN A 67 2.39 2.68 17.14
C GLN A 67 2.63 1.30 16.49
N ASN A 68 1.93 0.30 17.04
CA ASN A 68 1.93 -1.06 16.50
C ASN A 68 0.64 -1.28 15.69
N PRO A 69 0.72 -1.32 14.35
CA PRO A 69 -0.44 -1.60 13.52
C PRO A 69 -1.06 -2.96 13.84
N SER A 70 -2.36 -3.04 13.73
CA SER A 70 -3.12 -4.29 13.82
C SER A 70 -4.18 -4.31 12.73
N LEU A 71 -4.58 -5.53 12.32
CA LEU A 71 -5.60 -5.68 11.31
C LEU A 71 -6.88 -4.98 11.74
N GLY A 72 -7.29 -4.05 10.93
CA GLY A 72 -8.49 -3.27 11.15
C GLY A 72 -9.72 -3.88 10.49
N TYR A 73 -10.61 -3.03 10.13
CA TYR A 73 -11.92 -3.38 9.65
C TYR A 73 -12.28 -2.45 8.50
N ASP A 74 -12.79 -3.01 7.42
CA ASP A 74 -13.30 -2.24 6.29
C ASP A 74 -14.81 -2.04 6.44
N PRO A 75 -15.28 -0.81 6.71
CA PRO A 75 -16.69 -0.52 6.87
C PRO A 75 -17.53 -0.88 5.64
N GLU A 76 -16.95 -0.79 4.45
CA GLU A 76 -17.65 -1.08 3.19
C GLU A 76 -18.04 -2.55 3.06
N VAL A 77 -17.24 -3.46 3.63
CA VAL A 77 -17.57 -4.90 3.70
C VAL A 77 -18.78 -5.13 4.59
N ALA A 78 -18.87 -4.43 5.72
CA ALA A 78 -20.00 -4.54 6.64
C ALA A 78 -21.31 -3.97 6.08
N GLU A 79 -21.20 -2.98 5.20
CA GLU A 79 -22.37 -2.40 4.52
C GLU A 79 -22.87 -3.26 3.35
N GLY A 80 -22.25 -4.43 3.13
CA GLY A 80 -22.64 -5.36 2.06
C GLY A 80 -22.23 -4.91 0.66
N LYS A 81 -21.31 -3.96 0.56
CA LYS A 81 -20.67 -3.62 -0.72
C LYS A 81 -19.77 -4.76 -1.16
N GLN A 82 -19.69 -4.99 -2.46
CA GLN A 82 -18.77 -6.00 -3.04
C GLN A 82 -17.34 -5.46 -3.05
N THR A 83 -16.75 -5.34 -1.86
CA THR A 83 -15.36 -4.98 -1.68
C THR A 83 -14.56 -6.20 -1.22
N PRO A 84 -13.26 -6.30 -1.58
CA PRO A 84 -12.41 -7.37 -1.09
C PRO A 84 -12.34 -7.36 0.44
N ALA A 85 -12.49 -8.52 1.07
CA ALA A 85 -12.34 -8.63 2.51
C ALA A 85 -10.90 -8.46 2.94
N LEU A 86 -10.65 -7.72 4.02
CA LEU A 86 -9.36 -7.60 4.67
C LEU A 86 -9.10 -8.87 5.50
N VAL A 87 -8.02 -9.60 5.21
CA VAL A 87 -7.75 -10.90 5.84
C VAL A 87 -6.43 -10.99 6.58
N ASP A 88 -5.48 -10.11 6.30
CA ASP A 88 -4.18 -10.08 7.00
C ASP A 88 -3.54 -8.69 6.89
N MET A 89 -2.58 -8.42 7.77
CA MET A 89 -1.75 -7.23 7.73
C MET A 89 -0.36 -7.58 8.24
N ARG A 90 0.69 -7.14 7.53
CA ARG A 90 2.08 -7.39 7.92
C ARG A 90 3.02 -6.26 7.52
N TRP A 91 4.07 -6.13 8.28
CA TRP A 91 5.30 -5.52 7.80
C TRP A 91 5.99 -6.52 6.87
N LEU A 92 6.25 -6.14 5.63
CA LEU A 92 6.90 -6.97 4.63
C LEU A 92 8.13 -6.24 4.09
N ARG A 93 9.21 -6.98 3.92
CA ARG A 93 10.33 -6.53 3.10
C ARG A 93 9.93 -6.61 1.63
N LEU A 94 10.54 -5.82 0.76
CA LEU A 94 10.24 -5.87 -0.67
C LEU A 94 10.44 -7.28 -1.24
N SER A 95 11.47 -8.01 -0.80
CA SER A 95 11.75 -9.38 -1.21
C SER A 95 10.69 -10.40 -0.79
N GLU A 96 9.87 -10.09 0.21
CA GLU A 96 8.80 -10.97 0.70
C GLU A 96 7.46 -10.76 -0.02
N ILE A 97 7.37 -9.70 -0.82
CA ILE A 97 6.15 -9.35 -1.55
C ILE A 97 6.15 -10.11 -2.88
N PRO A 98 5.08 -10.87 -3.22
CA PRO A 98 4.97 -11.54 -4.51
C PRO A 98 5.14 -10.56 -5.68
N GLU A 99 5.78 -11.01 -6.75
CA GLU A 99 6.06 -10.17 -7.92
C GLU A 99 4.83 -9.44 -8.43
N ARG A 100 3.71 -10.14 -8.60
CA ARG A 100 2.46 -9.56 -9.08
C ARG A 100 1.98 -8.39 -8.22
N ASP A 101 2.24 -8.44 -6.90
CA ASP A 101 1.80 -7.43 -5.94
C ASP A 101 2.79 -6.25 -5.87
N ARG A 102 4.06 -6.45 -6.24
CA ARG A 102 5.07 -5.37 -6.29
C ARG A 102 4.79 -4.33 -7.35
N THR A 103 4.13 -4.69 -8.42
CA THR A 103 3.84 -3.76 -9.54
C THR A 103 3.12 -2.50 -9.06
N PHE A 104 2.21 -2.64 -8.10
CA PHE A 104 1.48 -1.51 -7.52
C PHE A 104 2.38 -0.56 -6.71
N LEU A 105 3.46 -1.06 -6.15
CA LEU A 105 4.40 -0.26 -5.35
C LEU A 105 5.18 0.73 -6.21
N TRP A 106 5.51 0.35 -7.44
CA TRP A 106 6.19 1.25 -8.38
C TRP A 106 5.27 2.41 -8.77
N ALA A 107 4.00 2.14 -9.04
CA ALA A 107 3.00 3.16 -9.32
C ALA A 107 2.75 4.08 -8.11
N ALA A 108 2.88 3.57 -6.89
CA ALA A 108 2.79 4.35 -5.66
C ALA A 108 4.03 5.24 -5.39
N GLY A 109 5.05 5.19 -6.24
CA GLY A 109 6.24 6.02 -6.11
C GLY A 109 7.21 5.52 -5.03
N LEU A 110 7.26 4.22 -4.78
CA LEU A 110 8.13 3.63 -3.77
C LEU A 110 9.61 3.99 -3.97
N LEU A 111 10.05 4.14 -5.21
CA LEU A 111 11.42 4.56 -5.55
C LEU A 111 11.75 6.01 -5.11
N ALA A 112 10.76 6.80 -4.79
CA ALA A 112 10.97 8.12 -4.19
C ALA A 112 11.32 8.06 -2.69
N VAL A 113 11.30 6.88 -2.08
CA VAL A 113 11.71 6.66 -0.69
C VAL A 113 13.12 6.07 -0.67
N GLU A 114 14.08 6.80 -0.12
CA GLU A 114 15.53 6.49 -0.25
C GLU A 114 15.90 5.06 0.21
N SER A 115 15.31 4.59 1.30
CA SER A 115 15.57 3.23 1.80
C SER A 115 15.16 2.13 0.82
N PHE A 116 14.04 2.31 0.13
CA PHE A 116 13.58 1.37 -0.89
C PHE A 116 14.37 1.49 -2.18
N TYR A 117 14.72 2.71 -2.57
CA TYR A 117 15.56 2.93 -3.75
C TYR A 117 16.90 2.18 -3.62
N SER A 118 17.56 2.30 -2.48
CA SER A 118 18.83 1.63 -2.22
C SER A 118 18.71 0.10 -2.26
N GLU A 119 17.60 -0.46 -1.76
CA GLU A 119 17.35 -1.90 -1.84
C GLU A 119 17.15 -2.34 -3.30
N VAL A 120 16.30 -1.64 -4.06
CA VAL A 120 16.02 -1.95 -5.46
C VAL A 120 17.25 -1.79 -6.35
N GLU A 121 18.07 -0.76 -6.12
CA GLU A 121 19.34 -0.57 -6.85
C GLU A 121 20.26 -1.78 -6.68
N SER A 122 20.24 -2.42 -5.52
CA SER A 122 21.02 -3.64 -5.28
C SER A 122 20.56 -4.84 -6.12
N TRP A 123 19.33 -4.84 -6.63
CA TRP A 123 18.80 -5.92 -7.49
C TRP A 123 19.30 -5.84 -8.94
N GLY A 124 19.87 -4.74 -9.37
CA GLY A 124 20.37 -4.51 -10.71
C GLY A 124 19.28 -4.12 -11.69
N SER A 125 19.27 -4.69 -12.88
CA SER A 125 18.31 -4.35 -13.95
C SER A 125 16.95 -5.04 -13.80
N ASP A 126 16.86 -6.09 -13.01
CA ASP A 126 15.61 -6.80 -12.73
C ASP A 126 15.04 -6.35 -11.40
N THR A 127 14.05 -5.48 -11.47
CA THR A 127 13.34 -4.94 -10.29
C THR A 127 12.21 -5.81 -9.80
N SER A 128 11.92 -6.91 -10.49
CA SER A 128 10.89 -7.88 -10.06
C SER A 128 11.41 -8.82 -8.99
N TYR A 129 12.71 -9.12 -9.02
CA TYR A 129 13.34 -10.07 -8.09
C TYR A 129 14.61 -9.50 -7.45
N PRO A 130 14.86 -9.79 -6.18
CA PRO A 130 16.15 -9.55 -5.54
C PRO A 130 17.26 -10.36 -6.23
N ARG A 131 18.49 -9.83 -6.20
CA ARG A 131 19.65 -10.56 -6.71
C ARG A 131 19.83 -11.88 -5.97
N GLY A 132 20.04 -12.95 -6.74
CA GLY A 132 20.29 -14.29 -6.23
C GLY A 132 19.05 -15.12 -5.96
N GLU A 133 17.87 -14.56 -6.12
CA GLU A 133 16.63 -15.32 -6.07
C GLU A 133 16.24 -15.78 -7.48
N THR A 134 15.92 -17.06 -7.63
CA THR A 134 15.38 -17.58 -8.88
C THR A 134 13.86 -17.49 -8.83
N PRO A 135 13.19 -16.92 -9.84
CA PRO A 135 11.74 -16.91 -9.92
C PRO A 135 11.21 -18.35 -9.85
N ARG A 136 10.21 -18.53 -9.05
CA ARG A 136 9.52 -19.82 -8.93
C ARG A 136 8.33 -19.88 -9.84
#